data_cba931ad9adceaf4ba4dcc149925ffd1
#
_entry.id   cba931ad9adceaf4ba4dcc149925ffd1
#
_cell.length_a   1.000
_cell.length_b   1.000
_cell.length_c   1.000
_cell.angle_alpha   90.00
_cell.angle_beta   90.00
_cell.angle_gamma   90.00
#
_symmetry.space_group_name_H-M   'P 1'
#
loop_
_entity.id
_entity.type
_entity.pdbx_description
1 polymer ?
#
loop_
_entity_poly.entity_id
_entity_poly.type
_entity_poly.pdbx_seq_one_letter_code
_entity_poly.pdbx_strand_id
1 'polypeptide(L)'
;MTIPLISWGTMMRRMIRLGLLAVLLSPATAAWAQSFPSDDPVIKRIWAMGMDSSQVGRLAQILSDSIGPRLTGSPGMKAGNDWLVASYKGWGIDAENVQYGTWKGWKRGASHFDLISPRVRSLEGMLLAWSPGTKGKPVDGPVVILPDAADSAAFASAVTSVKGAYVLISAPELSCRTDSSYKESALPAEFDRMVKERTDHRAAWAARVKRTGLNNKALQLALEAAGAKGVLTSNWSSGWGVFRVFDGKTTKVPAAVLSCEDYGLVFRLAQNNQGPVLRVTAESQDLGEVPVFNTIATIPGTDRADEYVVLSAHFDSWDGSSGSTDNGTGTVTMMEAMRILKAVLPKPSRTILVGHWSGEEQGLNGSRAYMADHPKVVEGLQALFNQDNGTGRVVNVGGAGLLDASGFLADWFSKVPTEITGNFKTFGMPGSPAGGGSDNASVACYGAPGFGLGSLPWEYFSYTWHTNRDTYDKLVLSEVRNNATLTAMLAYQAAQDPEQMPRVRRVMPLNPRTGEQTTWPECTPAARSFAEYTR
;
A
#
# COMPACT_ATOMS: atom_id res chain seq x y z
N MET A 1 -6.19 11.56 68.01
CA MET A 1 -5.27 11.04 68.97
C MET A 1 -3.88 11.11 68.37
N THR A 2 -3.22 12.23 68.76
CA THR A 2 -1.82 12.52 69.09
C THR A 2 -0.69 11.85 68.32
N ILE A 3 0.02 12.71 67.61
CA ILE A 3 1.44 12.64 67.20
C ILE A 3 2.33 12.58 68.46
N PRO A 4 3.57 12.02 68.37
CA PRO A 4 4.64 13.01 68.43
C PRO A 4 5.83 12.82 67.49
N LEU A 5 6.33 13.93 67.01
CA LEU A 5 7.68 14.25 66.58
C LEU A 5 8.71 14.07 67.73
N ILE A 6 9.90 13.59 67.41
CA ILE A 6 11.12 13.95 68.13
C ILE A 6 12.28 14.17 67.16
N SER A 7 12.99 15.20 67.44
CA SER A 7 13.97 15.99 66.74
C SER A 7 15.44 15.59 67.03
N TRP A 8 16.28 15.92 66.03
CA TRP A 8 17.63 16.48 66.12
C TRP A 8 18.70 15.89 67.09
N GLY A 9 19.88 15.65 66.53
CA GLY A 9 21.13 15.49 67.25
C GLY A 9 22.35 15.54 66.34
N THR A 10 22.85 16.72 66.11
CA THR A 10 24.12 17.06 65.48
C THR A 10 25.30 16.54 66.31
N MET A 11 26.32 15.92 65.75
CA MET A 11 27.67 16.01 66.27
C MET A 11 28.71 15.88 65.13
N MET A 12 29.50 16.94 65.10
CA MET A 12 30.61 17.23 64.18
C MET A 12 31.92 16.83 64.92
N ARG A 13 32.87 16.21 64.24
CA ARG A 13 34.29 16.59 64.19
C ARG A 13 35.28 15.42 63.95
N ARG A 14 36.06 15.65 62.93
CA ARG A 14 37.53 15.58 62.79
C ARG A 14 38.20 14.33 62.25
N MET A 15 38.74 14.60 61.07
CA MET A 15 40.11 14.35 60.53
C MET A 15 40.63 12.89 60.47
N ILE A 16 41.02 12.49 59.28
CA ILE A 16 42.45 12.32 58.91
C ILE A 16 42.52 12.16 57.34
N ARG A 17 43.45 12.92 56.76
CA ARG A 17 43.83 12.84 55.36
C ARG A 17 44.63 11.58 55.14
N LEU A 18 44.20 10.73 54.22
CA LEU A 18 45.05 9.79 53.50
C LEU A 18 44.59 9.80 52.03
N GLY A 19 45.46 10.35 51.18
CA GLY A 19 45.28 10.34 49.76
C GLY A 19 45.40 8.91 49.23
N LEU A 20 44.30 8.38 48.66
CA LEU A 20 44.34 7.25 47.74
C LEU A 20 43.90 7.78 46.40
N LEU A 21 44.86 7.84 45.48
CA LEU A 21 44.65 8.02 44.05
C LEU A 21 43.88 6.78 43.54
N ALA A 22 42.55 6.83 43.56
CA ALA A 22 41.72 5.87 42.87
C ALA A 22 41.77 6.25 41.38
N VAL A 23 42.66 5.58 40.63
CA VAL A 23 42.60 5.49 39.18
C VAL A 23 41.26 4.82 38.85
N LEU A 24 40.28 5.62 38.43
CA LEU A 24 39.07 5.14 37.81
C LEU A 24 39.44 4.44 36.48
N LEU A 25 39.77 3.17 36.55
CA LEU A 25 39.65 2.25 35.45
C LEU A 25 38.15 2.13 35.16
N SER A 26 37.63 3.05 34.33
CA SER A 26 36.39 2.77 33.62
C SER A 26 36.61 1.49 32.83
N PRO A 27 35.81 0.43 33.02
CA PRO A 27 35.82 -0.63 32.08
C PRO A 27 35.36 0.01 30.76
N ALA A 28 36.30 0.22 29.82
CA ALA A 28 35.94 0.35 28.44
C ALA A 28 35.13 -0.92 28.14
N THR A 29 33.83 -0.82 28.13
CA THR A 29 32.99 -1.80 27.47
C THR A 29 33.49 -1.78 26.03
N ALA A 30 34.40 -2.72 25.73
CA ALA A 30 34.66 -3.06 24.35
C ALA A 30 33.29 -3.39 23.79
N ALA A 31 32.69 -2.45 23.10
CA ALA A 31 31.62 -2.75 22.18
C ALA A 31 32.23 -3.85 21.31
N TRP A 32 31.78 -5.06 21.52
CA TRP A 32 32.05 -6.16 20.61
C TRP A 32 31.47 -5.65 19.29
N ALA A 33 32.35 -5.11 18.45
CA ALA A 33 32.02 -4.90 17.06
C ALA A 33 31.62 -6.31 16.59
N GLN A 34 30.32 -6.53 16.44
CA GLN A 34 29.82 -7.78 15.89
C GLN A 34 30.60 -7.97 14.61
N SER A 35 31.47 -8.98 14.59
CA SER A 35 32.26 -9.28 13.41
C SER A 35 31.26 -9.70 12.34
N PHE A 36 30.99 -8.82 11.41
CA PHE A 36 30.09 -9.06 10.29
C PHE A 36 30.57 -10.32 9.56
N PRO A 37 29.77 -11.38 9.43
CA PRO A 37 30.22 -12.72 9.03
C PRO A 37 30.54 -12.86 7.53
N SER A 38 30.62 -11.77 6.77
CA SER A 38 31.00 -11.81 5.36
C SER A 38 32.42 -11.29 5.16
N ASP A 39 33.20 -11.96 4.31
CA ASP A 39 34.50 -11.46 3.86
C ASP A 39 34.41 -10.53 2.64
N ASP A 40 33.25 -10.47 1.98
CA ASP A 40 33.01 -9.60 0.83
C ASP A 40 32.98 -8.12 1.25
N PRO A 41 33.93 -7.30 0.76
CA PRO A 41 34.00 -5.89 1.13
C PRO A 41 32.81 -5.07 0.61
N VAL A 42 32.15 -5.51 -0.47
CA VAL A 42 30.96 -4.84 -1.03
C VAL A 42 29.77 -5.08 -0.11
N ILE A 43 29.56 -6.31 0.34
CA ILE A 43 28.50 -6.66 1.30
C ILE A 43 28.68 -5.88 2.62
N LYS A 44 29.92 -5.76 3.12
CA LYS A 44 30.23 -4.94 4.30
C LYS A 44 29.85 -3.46 4.12
N ARG A 45 30.14 -2.90 2.95
CA ARG A 45 29.76 -1.51 2.64
C ARG A 45 28.25 -1.33 2.45
N ILE A 46 27.56 -2.30 1.84
CA ILE A 46 26.09 -2.28 1.75
C ILE A 46 25.50 -2.25 3.14
N TRP A 47 25.99 -3.11 4.05
CA TRP A 47 25.54 -3.13 5.44
C TRP A 47 25.75 -1.79 6.14
N ALA A 48 26.96 -1.25 6.12
CA ALA A 48 27.28 0.02 6.78
C ALA A 48 26.39 1.18 6.25
N MET A 49 26.14 1.22 4.96
CA MET A 49 25.27 2.24 4.39
C MET A 49 23.78 2.02 4.68
N GLY A 50 23.33 0.77 4.63
CA GLY A 50 21.93 0.42 4.79
C GLY A 50 21.49 0.35 6.25
N MET A 51 22.32 -0.19 7.14
CA MET A 51 21.97 -0.38 8.55
C MET A 51 22.43 0.77 9.45
N ASP A 52 23.66 1.31 9.24
CA ASP A 52 24.26 2.29 10.14
C ASP A 52 24.03 3.74 9.71
N SER A 53 23.91 4.01 8.38
CA SER A 53 23.77 5.36 7.82
C SER A 53 22.65 5.48 6.79
N SER A 54 21.55 4.78 7.00
CA SER A 54 20.39 4.74 6.11
C SER A 54 19.67 6.09 5.99
N GLN A 55 19.21 6.42 4.79
CA GLN A 55 18.36 7.58 4.52
C GLN A 55 16.85 7.27 4.52
N VAL A 56 16.45 6.02 4.79
CA VAL A 56 15.06 5.55 4.75
C VAL A 56 14.11 6.48 5.50
N GLY A 57 14.45 6.91 6.74
CA GLY A 57 13.58 7.79 7.53
C GLY A 57 13.33 9.13 6.87
N ARG A 58 14.38 9.76 6.29
CA ARG A 58 14.26 11.03 5.57
C ARG A 58 13.46 10.89 4.29
N LEU A 59 13.72 9.84 3.50
CA LEU A 59 13.01 9.59 2.24
C LEU A 59 11.52 9.33 2.51
N ALA A 60 11.22 8.50 3.50
CA ALA A 60 9.86 8.19 3.91
C ALA A 60 9.11 9.44 4.40
N GLN A 61 9.75 10.30 5.19
CA GLN A 61 9.12 11.53 5.68
C GLN A 61 8.79 12.48 4.52
N ILE A 62 9.71 12.69 3.56
CA ILE A 62 9.46 13.55 2.40
C ILE A 62 8.29 12.98 1.57
N LEU A 63 8.32 11.67 1.30
CA LEU A 63 7.28 11.01 0.52
C LEU A 63 5.91 11.08 1.18
N SER A 64 5.85 10.78 2.48
CA SER A 64 4.58 10.70 3.21
C SER A 64 3.99 12.05 3.59
N ASP A 65 4.82 12.98 4.10
CA ASP A 65 4.34 14.22 4.70
C ASP A 65 4.42 15.43 3.77
N SER A 66 5.43 15.47 2.88
CA SER A 66 5.63 16.61 1.98
C SER A 66 4.94 16.41 0.63
N ILE A 67 5.02 15.22 0.04
CA ILE A 67 4.36 14.87 -1.22
C ILE A 67 2.94 14.37 -0.94
N GLY A 68 2.80 13.40 -0.04
CA GLY A 68 1.52 12.83 0.36
C GLY A 68 0.94 11.87 -0.67
N PRO A 69 -0.41 11.88 -0.83
CA PRO A 69 -1.10 10.93 -1.72
C PRO A 69 -0.70 11.10 -3.19
N ARG A 70 -0.56 9.95 -3.85
CA ARG A 70 -0.03 9.85 -5.23
C ARG A 70 -1.04 9.15 -6.16
N LEU A 71 -2.31 9.58 -6.09
CA LEU A 71 -3.35 9.04 -6.97
C LEU A 71 -2.97 9.25 -8.44
N THR A 72 -3.10 8.21 -9.26
CA THR A 72 -2.83 8.28 -10.71
C THR A 72 -3.58 9.45 -11.35
N GLY A 73 -2.85 10.30 -12.08
CA GLY A 73 -3.39 11.52 -12.70
C GLY A 73 -3.54 12.71 -11.74
N SER A 74 -3.10 12.62 -10.50
CA SER A 74 -3.11 13.76 -9.56
C SER A 74 -1.84 14.60 -9.64
N PRO A 75 -1.91 15.88 -9.21
CA PRO A 75 -0.72 16.71 -9.05
C PRO A 75 0.29 16.15 -8.04
N GLY A 76 -0.18 15.43 -7.00
CA GLY A 76 0.69 14.76 -6.03
C GLY A 76 1.53 13.66 -6.68
N MET A 77 0.92 12.85 -7.56
CA MET A 77 1.64 11.85 -8.34
C MET A 77 2.74 12.48 -9.21
N LYS A 78 2.41 13.55 -9.94
CA LYS A 78 3.40 14.25 -10.79
C LYS A 78 4.54 14.86 -9.98
N ALA A 79 4.24 15.50 -8.86
CA ALA A 79 5.25 16.06 -7.95
C ALA A 79 6.17 14.97 -7.39
N GLY A 80 5.61 13.81 -7.06
CA GLY A 80 6.35 12.65 -6.62
C GLY A 80 7.27 12.08 -7.70
N ASN A 81 6.79 11.92 -8.93
CA ASN A 81 7.62 11.49 -10.06
C ASN A 81 8.82 12.45 -10.27
N ASP A 82 8.60 13.77 -10.20
CA ASP A 82 9.66 14.77 -10.34
C ASP A 82 10.67 14.70 -9.19
N TRP A 83 10.20 14.46 -7.95
CA TRP A 83 11.05 14.27 -6.79
C TRP A 83 11.91 13.01 -6.91
N LEU A 84 11.38 11.91 -7.43
CA LEU A 84 12.16 10.68 -7.69
C LEU A 84 13.30 10.97 -8.67
N VAL A 85 12.99 11.58 -9.81
CA VAL A 85 14.01 11.95 -10.82
C VAL A 85 15.07 12.86 -10.22
N ALA A 86 14.68 13.89 -9.48
CA ALA A 86 15.62 14.82 -8.84
C ALA A 86 16.51 14.13 -7.81
N SER A 87 15.94 13.20 -7.02
CA SER A 87 16.67 12.43 -6.02
C SER A 87 17.71 11.52 -6.64
N TYR A 88 17.35 10.76 -7.67
CA TYR A 88 18.28 9.89 -8.38
C TYR A 88 19.40 10.67 -9.07
N LYS A 89 19.08 11.76 -9.76
CA LYS A 89 20.09 12.63 -10.37
C LYS A 89 21.02 13.25 -9.33
N GLY A 90 20.49 13.60 -8.15
CA GLY A 90 21.29 14.08 -7.02
C GLY A 90 22.29 13.03 -6.49
N TRP A 91 22.03 11.75 -6.69
CA TRP A 91 22.96 10.65 -6.38
C TRP A 91 23.84 10.25 -7.56
N GLY A 92 23.76 10.94 -8.69
CA GLY A 92 24.51 10.64 -9.92
C GLY A 92 23.99 9.39 -10.63
N ILE A 93 22.71 9.06 -10.48
CA ILE A 93 22.01 7.99 -11.19
C ILE A 93 21.16 8.64 -12.27
N ASP A 94 21.27 8.15 -13.50
CA ASP A 94 20.41 8.61 -14.59
C ASP A 94 18.97 8.20 -14.35
N ALA A 95 18.04 9.15 -14.52
CA ALA A 95 16.63 8.93 -14.23
C ALA A 95 15.72 9.81 -15.08
N GLU A 96 14.57 9.26 -15.45
CA GLU A 96 13.56 9.94 -16.26
C GLU A 96 12.14 9.49 -15.91
N ASN A 97 11.18 10.33 -16.28
CA ASN A 97 9.76 10.00 -16.25
C ASN A 97 9.32 9.50 -17.65
N VAL A 98 9.06 8.22 -17.78
CA VAL A 98 8.63 7.56 -19.02
C VAL A 98 7.12 7.58 -19.10
N GLN A 99 6.56 8.31 -20.05
CA GLN A 99 5.12 8.35 -20.25
C GLN A 99 4.62 7.01 -20.80
N TYR A 100 3.56 6.44 -20.17
CA TYR A 100 2.94 5.21 -20.66
C TYR A 100 1.49 5.41 -21.12
N GLY A 101 0.88 6.56 -20.84
CA GLY A 101 -0.50 6.84 -21.21
C GLY A 101 -0.96 8.22 -20.77
N THR A 102 -2.30 8.38 -20.75
CA THR A 102 -2.99 9.56 -20.23
C THR A 102 -4.09 9.12 -19.26
N TRP A 103 -4.45 9.99 -18.32
CA TRP A 103 -5.44 9.67 -17.30
C TRP A 103 -6.33 10.85 -16.98
N LYS A 104 -7.48 10.60 -16.33
CA LYS A 104 -8.31 11.68 -15.78
C LYS A 104 -7.55 12.41 -14.69
N GLY A 105 -7.16 13.64 -14.97
CA GLY A 105 -6.54 14.54 -14.03
C GLY A 105 -7.54 14.96 -12.94
N TRP A 106 -7.18 14.80 -11.67
CA TRP A 106 -8.07 15.15 -10.57
C TRP A 106 -7.27 15.57 -9.32
N LYS A 107 -7.81 16.58 -8.65
CA LYS A 107 -7.24 17.10 -7.41
C LYS A 107 -8.31 17.10 -6.33
N ARG A 108 -8.01 16.45 -5.19
CA ARG A 108 -8.82 16.52 -3.97
C ARG A 108 -8.64 17.87 -3.29
N GLY A 109 -9.74 18.47 -2.83
CA GLY A 109 -9.75 19.59 -1.90
C GLY A 109 -10.31 19.20 -0.54
N ALA A 110 -10.60 20.19 0.29
CA ALA A 110 -11.21 19.96 1.59
C ALA A 110 -12.64 19.43 1.46
N SER A 111 -13.05 18.57 2.40
CA SER A 111 -14.42 18.08 2.46
C SER A 111 -14.90 17.94 3.91
N HIS A 112 -16.17 18.33 4.13
CA HIS A 112 -16.86 18.26 5.41
C HIS A 112 -18.21 17.58 5.21
N PHE A 113 -18.54 16.68 6.12
CA PHE A 113 -19.80 15.94 6.14
C PHE A 113 -20.43 16.17 7.52
N ASP A 114 -21.57 16.83 7.57
CA ASP A 114 -22.23 17.15 8.82
C ASP A 114 -23.67 16.62 8.83
N LEU A 115 -24.01 15.88 9.88
CA LEU A 115 -25.39 15.61 10.23
C LEU A 115 -25.93 16.90 10.85
N ILE A 116 -27.01 17.46 10.28
CA ILE A 116 -27.63 18.70 10.77
C ILE A 116 -29.03 18.48 11.37
N SER A 117 -29.65 17.33 11.14
CA SER A 117 -30.90 16.88 11.74
C SER A 117 -30.84 15.37 11.94
N PRO A 118 -31.40 14.82 13.04
CA PRO A 118 -32.15 15.45 14.14
C PRO A 118 -31.24 16.12 15.19
N ARG A 119 -29.95 16.02 15.08
CA ARG A 119 -28.94 16.71 15.91
C ARG A 119 -27.70 17.05 15.10
N VAL A 120 -26.94 18.03 15.54
CA VAL A 120 -25.68 18.40 14.87
C VAL A 120 -24.56 17.45 15.28
N ARG A 121 -23.81 16.97 14.28
CA ARG A 121 -22.58 16.19 14.46
C ARG A 121 -21.74 16.23 13.18
N SER A 122 -20.46 16.55 13.29
CA SER A 122 -19.50 16.33 12.21
C SER A 122 -19.23 14.84 12.04
N LEU A 123 -19.27 14.36 10.82
CA LEU A 123 -19.09 12.97 10.45
C LEU A 123 -17.70 12.77 9.85
N GLU A 124 -17.08 11.64 10.18
CA GLU A 124 -15.82 11.25 9.58
C GLU A 124 -16.05 10.59 8.23
N GLY A 125 -15.54 11.23 7.18
CA GLY A 125 -15.69 10.75 5.80
C GLY A 125 -14.89 11.57 4.81
N MET A 126 -14.85 11.10 3.57
CA MET A 126 -14.19 11.81 2.47
C MET A 126 -14.79 11.45 1.11
N LEU A 127 -14.54 12.31 0.10
CA LEU A 127 -14.86 11.97 -1.28
C LEU A 127 -14.12 10.70 -1.71
N LEU A 128 -14.72 9.92 -2.58
CA LEU A 128 -14.00 8.87 -3.32
C LEU A 128 -13.16 9.50 -4.43
N ALA A 129 -12.10 8.81 -4.86
CA ALA A 129 -11.21 9.27 -5.91
C ALA A 129 -11.98 9.59 -7.21
N TRP A 130 -11.57 10.62 -7.92
CA TRP A 130 -12.19 11.14 -9.14
C TRP A 130 -13.67 11.57 -9.02
N SER A 131 -14.22 11.60 -7.79
CA SER A 131 -15.58 12.07 -7.55
C SER A 131 -15.69 13.58 -7.76
N PRO A 132 -16.81 14.07 -8.33
CA PRO A 132 -17.16 15.50 -8.25
C PRO A 132 -17.34 15.94 -6.80
N GLY A 133 -17.05 17.21 -6.54
CA GLY A 133 -17.38 17.87 -5.28
C GLY A 133 -18.67 18.70 -5.38
N THR A 134 -18.92 19.50 -4.33
CA THR A 134 -20.02 20.49 -4.28
C THR A 134 -19.57 21.89 -4.71
N LYS A 135 -18.40 21.99 -5.34
CA LYS A 135 -17.74 23.28 -5.67
C LYS A 135 -17.48 24.16 -4.44
N GLY A 136 -17.17 23.52 -3.31
CA GLY A 136 -16.92 24.19 -2.02
C GLY A 136 -18.16 24.82 -1.38
N LYS A 137 -19.36 24.60 -1.91
CA LYS A 137 -20.61 25.13 -1.35
C LYS A 137 -21.31 24.07 -0.50
N PRO A 138 -21.91 24.47 0.65
CA PRO A 138 -22.73 23.55 1.42
C PRO A 138 -23.99 23.14 0.64
N VAL A 139 -24.25 21.84 0.60
CA VAL A 139 -25.44 21.27 -0.03
C VAL A 139 -26.16 20.41 1.02
N ASP A 140 -27.32 20.86 1.45
CA ASP A 140 -28.15 20.14 2.42
C ASP A 140 -29.10 19.17 1.70
N GLY A 141 -29.32 17.99 2.29
CA GLY A 141 -30.27 17.03 1.74
C GLY A 141 -30.65 15.94 2.74
N PRO A 142 -31.90 15.46 2.66
CA PRO A 142 -32.31 14.29 3.42
C PRO A 142 -31.48 13.08 3.00
N VAL A 143 -31.38 12.10 3.91
CA VAL A 143 -30.71 10.83 3.62
C VAL A 143 -31.74 9.73 3.48
N VAL A 144 -31.57 8.93 2.44
CA VAL A 144 -32.40 7.77 2.17
C VAL A 144 -31.54 6.53 1.95
N ILE A 145 -32.10 5.37 2.23
CA ILE A 145 -31.45 4.09 1.94
C ILE A 145 -31.78 3.71 0.48
N LEU A 146 -30.82 3.07 -0.21
CA LEU A 146 -31.06 2.50 -1.55
C LEU A 146 -32.45 1.82 -1.59
N PRO A 147 -33.34 2.16 -2.51
CA PRO A 147 -34.67 1.55 -2.60
C PRO A 147 -34.58 0.02 -2.68
N ASP A 148 -35.42 -0.68 -1.91
CA ASP A 148 -35.56 -2.13 -2.05
C ASP A 148 -36.65 -2.42 -3.09
N ALA A 149 -36.31 -3.28 -4.05
CA ALA A 149 -37.20 -3.62 -5.15
C ALA A 149 -37.17 -5.13 -5.38
N ALA A 150 -38.25 -5.67 -5.89
CA ALA A 150 -38.36 -7.10 -6.18
C ALA A 150 -37.45 -7.52 -7.34
N ASP A 151 -37.31 -6.65 -8.34
CA ASP A 151 -36.51 -6.85 -9.56
C ASP A 151 -36.09 -5.50 -10.16
N SER A 152 -35.42 -5.54 -11.32
CA SER A 152 -34.91 -4.38 -12.01
C SER A 152 -36.02 -3.44 -12.54
N ALA A 153 -37.18 -3.95 -12.94
CA ALA A 153 -38.30 -3.14 -13.38
C ALA A 153 -38.93 -2.37 -12.22
N ALA A 154 -39.13 -3.03 -11.08
CA ALA A 154 -39.57 -2.38 -9.85
C ALA A 154 -38.54 -1.35 -9.37
N PHE A 155 -37.23 -1.65 -9.49
CA PHE A 155 -36.16 -0.70 -9.15
C PHE A 155 -36.21 0.56 -10.03
N ALA A 156 -36.40 0.41 -11.34
CA ALA A 156 -36.49 1.55 -12.27
C ALA A 156 -37.64 2.52 -11.90
N SER A 157 -38.71 2.02 -11.29
CA SER A 157 -39.81 2.83 -10.78
C SER A 157 -39.46 3.45 -9.41
N ALA A 158 -38.91 2.65 -8.50
CA ALA A 158 -38.61 3.06 -7.12
C ALA A 158 -37.46 4.08 -7.02
N VAL A 159 -36.49 4.05 -7.97
CA VAL A 159 -35.33 4.93 -7.96
C VAL A 159 -35.67 6.41 -8.03
N THR A 160 -36.84 6.78 -8.54
CA THR A 160 -37.32 8.17 -8.58
C THR A 160 -37.48 8.81 -7.20
N SER A 161 -37.66 7.99 -6.15
CA SER A 161 -37.80 8.45 -4.77
C SER A 161 -36.53 9.05 -4.18
N VAL A 162 -35.36 8.84 -4.81
CA VAL A 162 -34.08 9.36 -4.30
C VAL A 162 -33.82 10.83 -4.70
N LYS A 163 -34.73 11.43 -5.48
CA LYS A 163 -34.57 12.81 -5.97
C LYS A 163 -34.36 13.78 -4.80
N GLY A 164 -33.26 14.54 -4.86
CA GLY A 164 -32.91 15.55 -3.87
C GLY A 164 -32.33 15.01 -2.57
N ALA A 165 -32.05 13.71 -2.48
CA ALA A 165 -31.52 13.06 -1.30
C ALA A 165 -30.06 12.58 -1.50
N TYR A 166 -29.34 12.36 -0.39
CA TYR A 166 -28.13 11.54 -0.33
C TYR A 166 -28.54 10.08 -0.15
N VAL A 167 -27.95 9.17 -0.92
CA VAL A 167 -28.36 7.77 -0.96
C VAL A 167 -27.29 6.88 -0.34
N LEU A 168 -27.67 6.10 0.68
CA LEU A 168 -26.81 5.09 1.31
C LEU A 168 -26.85 3.81 0.46
N ILE A 169 -25.68 3.40 -0.09
CA ILE A 169 -25.59 2.30 -1.06
C ILE A 169 -24.77 1.08 -0.56
N SER A 170 -24.30 1.11 0.69
CA SER A 170 -23.59 -0.01 1.32
C SER A 170 -24.43 -0.62 2.45
N ALA A 171 -24.18 -1.90 2.77
CA ALA A 171 -24.65 -2.47 4.02
C ALA A 171 -24.01 -1.72 5.21
N PRO A 172 -24.78 -1.32 6.23
CA PRO A 172 -24.16 -0.89 7.48
C PRO A 172 -23.57 -2.10 8.19
N GLU A 173 -22.46 -1.93 8.89
CA GLU A 173 -22.02 -2.96 9.83
C GLU A 173 -22.95 -3.01 11.04
N LEU A 174 -23.28 -4.21 11.51
CA LEU A 174 -24.11 -4.41 12.70
C LEU A 174 -23.43 -3.87 13.97
N SER A 175 -22.10 -3.93 13.98
CA SER A 175 -21.23 -3.36 15.00
C SER A 175 -19.88 -3.01 14.39
N CYS A 176 -19.32 -1.86 14.75
CA CYS A 176 -17.96 -1.47 14.38
C CYS A 176 -16.89 -2.05 15.34
N ARG A 177 -17.26 -3.03 16.21
CA ARG A 177 -16.31 -3.79 17.00
C ARG A 177 -15.53 -4.74 16.12
N THR A 178 -14.21 -4.79 16.29
CA THR A 178 -13.32 -5.66 15.52
C THR A 178 -13.49 -7.13 15.92
N ASP A 179 -13.10 -8.05 15.04
CA ASP A 179 -13.07 -9.47 15.34
C ASP A 179 -12.12 -9.79 16.50
N SER A 180 -10.98 -9.07 16.60
CA SER A 180 -10.07 -9.19 17.75
C SER A 180 -10.75 -8.83 19.06
N SER A 181 -11.51 -7.72 19.07
CA SER A 181 -12.28 -7.29 20.25
C SER A 181 -13.30 -8.34 20.70
N TYR A 182 -13.97 -8.97 19.75
CA TYR A 182 -14.89 -10.08 20.05
C TYR A 182 -14.16 -11.33 20.55
N LYS A 183 -13.05 -11.71 19.91
CA LYS A 183 -12.24 -12.87 20.34
C LYS A 183 -11.69 -12.71 21.74
N GLU A 184 -11.33 -11.46 22.11
CA GLU A 184 -10.78 -11.15 23.42
C GLU A 184 -11.84 -11.16 24.53
N SER A 185 -13.05 -10.62 24.24
CA SER A 185 -14.01 -10.25 25.27
C SER A 185 -15.33 -11.01 25.25
N ALA A 186 -15.73 -11.56 24.10
CA ALA A 186 -17.00 -12.25 23.97
C ALA A 186 -16.88 -13.74 24.33
N LEU A 187 -18.00 -14.34 24.73
CA LEU A 187 -18.08 -15.80 24.79
C LEU A 187 -17.90 -16.40 23.38
N PRO A 188 -17.29 -17.58 23.24
CA PRO A 188 -17.07 -18.20 21.93
C PRO A 188 -18.32 -18.29 21.06
N ALA A 189 -19.46 -18.69 21.62
CA ALA A 189 -20.75 -18.78 20.93
C ALA A 189 -21.24 -17.39 20.43
N GLU A 190 -20.90 -16.30 21.13
CA GLU A 190 -21.25 -14.95 20.73
C GLU A 190 -20.40 -14.48 19.56
N PHE A 191 -19.12 -14.87 19.52
CA PHE A 191 -18.26 -14.60 18.39
C PHE A 191 -18.77 -15.29 17.12
N ASP A 192 -19.08 -16.58 17.20
CA ASP A 192 -19.62 -17.36 16.06
C ASP A 192 -20.95 -16.78 15.57
N ARG A 193 -21.83 -16.41 16.49
CA ARG A 193 -23.10 -15.75 16.17
C ARG A 193 -22.87 -14.44 15.44
N MET A 194 -21.98 -13.58 15.93
CA MET A 194 -21.63 -12.31 15.30
C MET A 194 -21.10 -12.51 13.86
N VAL A 195 -20.21 -13.46 13.65
CA VAL A 195 -19.66 -13.78 12.32
C VAL A 195 -20.79 -14.20 11.37
N LYS A 196 -21.69 -15.07 11.85
CA LYS A 196 -22.85 -15.51 11.06
C LYS A 196 -23.79 -14.35 10.73
N GLU A 197 -24.17 -13.54 11.70
CA GLU A 197 -25.07 -12.39 11.52
C GLU A 197 -24.50 -11.38 10.53
N ARG A 198 -23.21 -11.06 10.61
CA ARG A 198 -22.53 -10.20 9.63
C ARG A 198 -22.56 -10.79 8.22
N THR A 199 -22.31 -12.09 8.11
CA THR A 199 -22.33 -12.80 6.82
C THR A 199 -23.72 -12.75 6.20
N ASP A 200 -24.75 -13.10 6.98
CA ASP A 200 -26.16 -13.10 6.53
C ASP A 200 -26.60 -11.68 6.12
N HIS A 201 -26.23 -10.67 6.92
CA HIS A 201 -26.56 -9.27 6.64
C HIS A 201 -25.92 -8.76 5.35
N ARG A 202 -24.64 -9.07 5.13
CA ARG A 202 -23.93 -8.73 3.87
C ARG A 202 -24.54 -9.46 2.67
N ALA A 203 -24.90 -10.73 2.83
CA ALA A 203 -25.56 -11.51 1.78
C ALA A 203 -26.95 -10.93 1.42
N ALA A 204 -27.75 -10.54 2.43
CA ALA A 204 -29.04 -9.89 2.21
C ALA A 204 -28.91 -8.57 1.46
N TRP A 205 -27.89 -7.74 1.81
CA TRP A 205 -27.61 -6.51 1.09
C TRP A 205 -27.15 -6.76 -0.33
N ALA A 206 -26.25 -7.72 -0.56
CA ALA A 206 -25.80 -8.10 -1.90
C ALA A 206 -26.98 -8.56 -2.77
N ALA A 207 -27.92 -9.31 -2.21
CA ALA A 207 -29.16 -9.70 -2.88
C ALA A 207 -30.03 -8.47 -3.25
N ARG A 208 -30.14 -7.48 -2.36
CA ARG A 208 -30.82 -6.20 -2.65
C ARG A 208 -30.19 -5.46 -3.83
N VAL A 209 -28.86 -5.31 -3.81
CA VAL A 209 -28.13 -4.68 -4.94
C VAL A 209 -28.31 -5.50 -6.22
N LYS A 210 -28.20 -6.82 -6.17
CA LYS A 210 -28.39 -7.70 -7.34
C LYS A 210 -29.78 -7.53 -7.97
N ARG A 211 -30.84 -7.35 -7.19
CA ARG A 211 -32.20 -7.12 -7.71
C ARG A 211 -32.33 -5.83 -8.53
N THR A 212 -31.43 -4.85 -8.35
CA THR A 212 -31.40 -3.67 -9.22
C THR A 212 -31.07 -4.00 -10.67
N GLY A 213 -30.42 -5.15 -10.93
CA GLY A 213 -29.89 -5.54 -12.24
C GLY A 213 -28.65 -4.75 -12.69
N LEU A 214 -28.09 -3.91 -11.82
CA LEU A 214 -27.01 -2.99 -12.15
C LEU A 214 -25.71 -3.38 -11.42
N ASN A 215 -24.57 -3.20 -12.08
CA ASN A 215 -23.27 -3.22 -11.43
C ASN A 215 -23.04 -1.91 -10.65
N ASN A 216 -21.97 -1.84 -9.85
CA ASN A 216 -21.69 -0.68 -9.00
C ASN A 216 -21.63 0.65 -9.78
N LYS A 217 -20.98 0.68 -10.96
CA LYS A 217 -20.90 1.88 -11.82
C LYS A 217 -22.27 2.30 -12.31
N ALA A 218 -23.02 1.37 -12.90
CA ALA A 218 -24.35 1.63 -13.43
C ALA A 218 -25.33 2.06 -12.34
N LEU A 219 -25.24 1.49 -11.13
CA LEU A 219 -26.08 1.88 -9.99
C LEU A 219 -25.83 3.32 -9.57
N GLN A 220 -24.57 3.72 -9.37
CA GLN A 220 -24.25 5.10 -8.98
C GLN A 220 -24.71 6.10 -10.04
N LEU A 221 -24.53 5.80 -11.33
CA LEU A 221 -25.01 6.64 -12.43
C LEU A 221 -26.54 6.68 -12.51
N ALA A 222 -27.24 5.60 -12.24
CA ALA A 222 -28.71 5.57 -12.21
C ALA A 222 -29.27 6.44 -11.07
N LEU A 223 -28.66 6.40 -9.89
CA LEU A 223 -29.02 7.27 -8.76
C LEU A 223 -28.76 8.74 -9.07
N GLU A 224 -27.62 9.05 -9.69
CA GLU A 224 -27.31 10.40 -10.18
C GLU A 224 -28.35 10.89 -11.19
N ALA A 225 -28.69 10.05 -12.17
CA ALA A 225 -29.69 10.36 -13.20
C ALA A 225 -31.10 10.57 -12.60
N ALA A 226 -31.44 9.83 -11.53
CA ALA A 226 -32.68 10.00 -10.79
C ALA A 226 -32.73 11.28 -9.92
N GLY A 227 -31.63 12.06 -9.89
CA GLY A 227 -31.56 13.34 -9.20
C GLY A 227 -31.12 13.25 -7.74
N ALA A 228 -30.42 12.21 -7.35
CA ALA A 228 -29.74 12.16 -6.06
C ALA A 228 -28.75 13.33 -5.91
N LYS A 229 -28.55 13.83 -4.70
CA LYS A 229 -27.54 14.85 -4.36
C LYS A 229 -26.15 14.27 -4.16
N GLY A 230 -26.06 12.98 -3.96
CA GLY A 230 -24.80 12.23 -3.81
C GLY A 230 -25.06 10.80 -3.38
N VAL A 231 -24.02 9.98 -3.47
CA VAL A 231 -24.04 8.60 -2.99
C VAL A 231 -23.05 8.44 -1.85
N LEU A 232 -23.44 7.69 -0.82
CA LEU A 232 -22.65 7.45 0.37
C LEU A 232 -22.41 5.96 0.55
N THR A 233 -21.13 5.60 0.77
CA THR A 233 -20.69 4.23 1.00
C THR A 233 -20.08 4.07 2.38
N SER A 234 -19.91 2.82 2.80
CA SER A 234 -19.03 2.44 3.91
C SER A 234 -18.15 1.28 3.45
N ASN A 235 -16.85 1.47 3.56
CA ASN A 235 -15.82 0.47 3.26
C ASN A 235 -14.98 0.22 4.50
N TRP A 236 -15.61 -0.25 5.56
CA TRP A 236 -14.96 -0.46 6.85
C TRP A 236 -13.81 -1.47 6.74
N SER A 237 -12.68 -1.14 7.36
CA SER A 237 -11.47 -1.96 7.39
C SER A 237 -11.11 -2.39 8.81
N SER A 238 -12.07 -2.96 9.53
CA SER A 238 -11.88 -3.61 10.84
C SER A 238 -11.20 -2.78 11.95
N GLY A 239 -11.18 -1.45 11.82
CA GLY A 239 -10.67 -0.52 12.83
C GLY A 239 -11.65 0.61 13.11
N TRP A 240 -11.57 1.24 14.29
CA TRP A 240 -12.41 2.39 14.63
C TRP A 240 -11.99 3.61 13.79
N GLY A 241 -12.95 4.15 13.03
CA GLY A 241 -12.71 5.24 12.10
C GLY A 241 -11.82 4.86 10.91
N VAL A 242 -11.55 3.57 10.69
CA VAL A 242 -10.74 3.09 9.55
C VAL A 242 -11.64 2.66 8.40
N PHE A 243 -11.46 3.26 7.25
CA PHE A 243 -12.17 2.91 6.03
C PHE A 243 -11.27 3.00 4.81
N ARG A 244 -11.56 2.14 3.82
CA ARG A 244 -10.86 2.14 2.55
C ARG A 244 -11.44 3.18 1.61
N VAL A 245 -10.57 3.79 0.82
CA VAL A 245 -10.93 4.79 -0.17
C VAL A 245 -10.59 4.26 -1.55
N PHE A 246 -11.62 4.17 -2.39
CA PHE A 246 -11.51 3.76 -3.79
C PHE A 246 -12.10 4.86 -4.70
N ASP A 247 -12.33 4.53 -5.96
CA ASP A 247 -12.89 5.43 -6.94
C ASP A 247 -14.42 5.61 -6.81
N GLY A 248 -14.88 6.85 -7.00
CA GLY A 248 -16.28 7.19 -7.21
C GLY A 248 -16.69 6.98 -8.67
N LYS A 249 -17.94 6.57 -8.89
CA LYS A 249 -18.44 6.30 -10.24
C LYS A 249 -19.42 7.36 -10.74
N THR A 250 -19.78 8.34 -9.91
CA THR A 250 -20.60 9.48 -10.28
C THR A 250 -19.84 10.49 -11.14
N THR A 251 -20.56 11.28 -11.94
CA THR A 251 -19.98 12.28 -12.85
C THR A 251 -20.40 13.72 -12.55
N LYS A 252 -21.47 13.92 -11.78
CA LYS A 252 -22.07 15.23 -11.51
C LYS A 252 -22.28 15.50 -10.02
N VAL A 253 -22.42 14.45 -9.21
CA VAL A 253 -22.72 14.57 -7.77
C VAL A 253 -21.64 13.88 -6.95
N PRO A 254 -21.43 14.26 -5.67
CA PRO A 254 -20.46 13.61 -4.80
C PRO A 254 -20.71 12.11 -4.61
N ALA A 255 -19.66 11.31 -4.72
CA ALA A 255 -19.58 9.97 -4.18
C ALA A 255 -18.59 10.00 -3.00
N ALA A 256 -19.03 9.56 -1.83
CA ALA A 256 -18.23 9.65 -0.61
C ALA A 256 -18.30 8.36 0.21
N VAL A 257 -17.27 8.16 1.03
CA VAL A 257 -17.21 7.12 2.04
C VAL A 257 -17.30 7.76 3.42
N LEU A 258 -18.09 7.16 4.32
CA LEU A 258 -18.14 7.51 5.74
C LEU A 258 -17.55 6.37 6.58
N SER A 259 -17.07 6.70 7.79
CA SER A 259 -16.62 5.72 8.75
C SER A 259 -17.76 4.75 9.11
N CYS A 260 -17.41 3.57 9.62
CA CYS A 260 -18.38 2.58 10.07
C CYS A 260 -19.38 3.18 11.05
N GLU A 261 -18.88 3.93 12.02
CA GLU A 261 -19.65 4.52 13.11
C GLU A 261 -20.66 5.55 12.58
N ASP A 262 -20.20 6.45 11.73
CA ASP A 262 -21.03 7.55 11.23
C ASP A 262 -21.97 7.11 10.11
N TYR A 263 -21.55 6.21 9.25
CA TYR A 263 -22.42 5.56 8.28
C TYR A 263 -23.55 4.81 8.98
N GLY A 264 -23.21 4.01 9.99
CA GLY A 264 -24.18 3.27 10.79
C GLY A 264 -25.15 4.17 11.55
N LEU A 265 -24.68 5.31 12.09
CA LEU A 265 -25.54 6.33 12.70
C LEU A 265 -26.58 6.86 11.71
N VAL A 266 -26.13 7.34 10.56
CA VAL A 266 -27.01 7.93 9.54
C VAL A 266 -27.97 6.87 8.97
N PHE A 267 -27.49 5.64 8.77
CA PHE A 267 -28.32 4.53 8.30
C PHE A 267 -29.45 4.21 9.28
N ARG A 268 -29.15 4.07 10.59
CA ARG A 268 -30.19 3.80 11.62
C ARG A 268 -31.21 4.92 11.73
N LEU A 269 -30.79 6.18 11.61
CA LEU A 269 -31.72 7.31 11.59
C LEU A 269 -32.66 7.25 10.37
N ALA A 270 -32.13 6.93 9.19
CA ALA A 270 -32.95 6.77 7.98
C ALA A 270 -33.89 5.56 8.08
N GLN A 271 -33.39 4.42 8.55
CA GLN A 271 -34.17 3.18 8.71
C GLN A 271 -35.33 3.33 9.69
N ASN A 272 -35.13 4.12 10.75
CA ASN A 272 -36.16 4.37 11.78
C ASN A 272 -37.03 5.61 11.48
N ASN A 273 -36.98 6.14 10.25
CA ASN A 273 -37.77 7.29 9.83
C ASN A 273 -37.57 8.55 10.71
N GLN A 274 -36.34 8.75 11.23
CA GLN A 274 -35.99 9.89 12.10
C GLN A 274 -35.47 11.11 11.31
N GLY A 275 -35.64 11.14 9.99
CA GLY A 275 -35.41 12.26 9.11
C GLY A 275 -33.98 12.83 9.13
N PRO A 276 -32.93 12.01 8.93
CA PRO A 276 -31.58 12.53 8.90
C PRO A 276 -31.39 13.48 7.71
N VAL A 277 -30.76 14.62 7.98
CA VAL A 277 -30.35 15.60 6.96
C VAL A 277 -28.85 15.79 7.08
N LEU A 278 -28.17 15.66 5.96
CA LEU A 278 -26.74 15.94 5.84
C LEU A 278 -26.50 17.27 5.15
N ARG A 279 -25.46 17.95 5.59
CA ARG A 279 -24.77 19.02 4.88
C ARG A 279 -23.43 18.48 4.39
N VAL A 280 -23.22 18.53 3.07
CA VAL A 280 -21.95 18.16 2.45
C VAL A 280 -21.33 19.39 1.83
N THR A 281 -20.08 19.69 2.21
CA THR A 281 -19.25 20.72 1.61
C THR A 281 -17.97 20.04 1.14
N ALA A 282 -17.78 19.93 -0.16
CA ALA A 282 -16.66 19.15 -0.69
C ALA A 282 -16.05 19.83 -1.92
N GLU A 283 -14.74 19.91 -1.93
CA GLU A 283 -13.98 20.44 -3.04
C GLU A 283 -13.26 19.32 -3.80
N SER A 284 -13.36 19.36 -5.09
CA SER A 284 -12.52 18.62 -6.01
C SER A 284 -12.40 19.39 -7.32
N GLN A 285 -11.30 19.18 -8.02
CA GLN A 285 -11.06 19.81 -9.31
C GLN A 285 -10.78 18.72 -10.35
N ASP A 286 -11.57 18.74 -11.43
CA ASP A 286 -11.27 18.00 -12.66
C ASP A 286 -10.23 18.80 -13.46
N LEU A 287 -9.13 18.19 -13.80
CA LEU A 287 -8.01 18.81 -14.53
C LEU A 287 -7.97 18.39 -16.01
N GLY A 288 -9.01 17.70 -16.48
CA GLY A 288 -9.04 17.13 -17.82
C GLY A 288 -8.14 15.91 -17.95
N GLU A 289 -7.68 15.64 -19.16
CA GLU A 289 -6.76 14.55 -19.46
C GLU A 289 -5.32 15.02 -19.21
N VAL A 290 -4.54 14.23 -18.45
CA VAL A 290 -3.15 14.53 -18.11
C VAL A 290 -2.25 13.33 -18.44
N PRO A 291 -0.96 13.54 -18.79
CA PRO A 291 -0.02 12.44 -18.99
C PRO A 291 0.28 11.73 -17.67
N VAL A 292 0.51 10.41 -17.74
CA VAL A 292 0.94 9.58 -16.62
C VAL A 292 2.24 8.87 -16.93
N PHE A 293 3.10 8.73 -15.90
CA PHE A 293 4.48 8.34 -16.06
C PHE A 293 4.87 7.23 -15.07
N ASN A 294 5.75 6.34 -15.51
CA ASN A 294 6.63 5.59 -14.63
C ASN A 294 7.92 6.40 -14.41
N THR A 295 8.50 6.36 -13.22
CA THR A 295 9.86 6.86 -13.02
C THR A 295 10.85 5.71 -13.09
N ILE A 296 11.80 5.81 -14.02
CA ILE A 296 12.84 4.82 -14.26
C ILE A 296 14.19 5.44 -13.92
N ALA A 297 15.03 4.69 -13.18
CA ALA A 297 16.40 5.09 -12.95
C ALA A 297 17.36 3.91 -13.19
N THR A 298 18.56 4.19 -13.71
CA THR A 298 19.44 3.15 -14.23
C THR A 298 20.89 3.35 -13.80
N ILE A 299 21.53 2.27 -13.34
CA ILE A 299 22.98 2.14 -13.22
C ILE A 299 23.41 1.22 -14.36
N PRO A 300 24.06 1.74 -15.41
CA PRO A 300 24.38 0.96 -16.60
C PRO A 300 25.38 -0.14 -16.30
N GLY A 301 25.15 -1.30 -16.90
CA GLY A 301 26.05 -2.44 -16.87
C GLY A 301 27.31 -2.23 -17.71
N THR A 302 28.27 -3.15 -17.56
CA THR A 302 29.52 -3.14 -18.32
C THR A 302 29.54 -4.23 -19.39
N ASP A 303 30.01 -5.41 -19.04
CA ASP A 303 30.20 -6.55 -19.95
C ASP A 303 28.92 -7.32 -20.28
N ARG A 304 27.85 -7.12 -19.51
CA ARG A 304 26.51 -7.68 -19.72
C ARG A 304 25.43 -6.59 -19.65
N ALA A 305 25.67 -5.49 -20.34
CA ALA A 305 24.81 -4.32 -20.28
C ALA A 305 23.38 -4.56 -20.78
N ASP A 306 23.16 -5.56 -21.64
CA ASP A 306 21.83 -5.98 -22.14
C ASP A 306 21.12 -7.00 -21.24
N GLU A 307 21.72 -7.36 -20.09
CA GLU A 307 21.08 -8.14 -19.05
C GLU A 307 20.69 -7.23 -17.88
N TYR A 308 19.55 -7.49 -17.23
CA TYR A 308 18.95 -6.56 -16.29
C TYR A 308 18.64 -7.18 -14.94
N VAL A 309 18.95 -6.45 -13.88
CA VAL A 309 18.36 -6.66 -12.55
C VAL A 309 17.39 -5.50 -12.31
N VAL A 310 16.12 -5.81 -12.06
CA VAL A 310 15.08 -4.80 -11.89
C VAL A 310 14.63 -4.75 -10.43
N LEU A 311 14.72 -3.57 -9.82
CA LEU A 311 14.09 -3.25 -8.54
C LEU A 311 12.70 -2.67 -8.80
N SER A 312 11.69 -3.15 -8.11
CA SER A 312 10.30 -2.93 -8.47
C SER A 312 9.45 -2.57 -7.26
N ALA A 313 8.74 -1.46 -7.36
CA ALA A 313 7.69 -1.07 -6.43
C ALA A 313 6.74 -0.10 -7.15
N HIS A 314 5.44 -0.20 -6.91
CA HIS A 314 4.55 0.84 -7.43
C HIS A 314 4.70 2.13 -6.62
N PHE A 315 4.43 3.22 -7.27
CA PHE A 315 4.60 4.56 -6.74
C PHE A 315 3.28 5.26 -6.46
N ASP A 316 2.27 4.97 -7.26
CA ASP A 316 0.93 5.48 -7.01
C ASP A 316 0.35 4.93 -5.70
N SER A 317 -0.66 5.58 -5.20
CA SER A 317 -1.43 5.16 -4.03
C SER A 317 -2.87 5.64 -4.16
N TRP A 318 -3.79 4.98 -3.46
CA TRP A 318 -5.07 5.62 -3.18
C TRP A 318 -4.87 6.87 -2.33
N ASP A 319 -5.76 7.84 -2.48
CA ASP A 319 -5.60 9.17 -1.87
C ASP A 319 -6.41 9.37 -0.58
N GLY A 320 -6.78 8.28 0.07
CA GLY A 320 -7.38 8.31 1.40
C GLY A 320 -6.44 8.84 2.48
N SER A 321 -5.14 8.66 2.27
CA SER A 321 -4.05 9.07 3.14
C SER A 321 -2.77 9.24 2.33
N SER A 322 -1.61 9.25 3.00
CA SER A 322 -0.31 9.46 2.35
C SER A 322 0.17 8.26 1.51
N GLY A 323 -0.43 7.07 1.62
CA GLY A 323 0.07 5.87 0.96
C GLY A 323 1.47 5.49 1.45
N SER A 324 1.68 5.56 2.78
CA SER A 324 3.01 5.38 3.39
C SER A 324 3.44 3.93 3.38
N THR A 325 2.54 3.00 3.72
CA THR A 325 2.79 1.57 3.69
C THR A 325 2.42 0.94 2.36
N ASP A 326 1.48 1.56 1.63
CA ASP A 326 0.95 1.15 0.33
C ASP A 326 1.11 2.25 -0.73
N ASN A 327 2.20 2.29 -1.53
CA ASN A 327 3.42 1.50 -1.37
C ASN A 327 4.65 2.43 -1.20
N GLY A 328 4.53 3.39 -0.28
CA GLY A 328 5.64 4.28 0.07
C GLY A 328 6.84 3.52 0.61
N THR A 329 6.62 2.44 1.39
CA THR A 329 7.70 1.60 1.92
C THR A 329 8.47 0.88 0.83
N GLY A 330 7.79 0.29 -0.16
CA GLY A 330 8.43 -0.32 -1.31
C GLY A 330 9.24 0.69 -2.12
N THR A 331 8.63 1.85 -2.41
CA THR A 331 9.31 2.96 -3.09
C THR A 331 10.61 3.37 -2.38
N VAL A 332 10.55 3.62 -1.07
CA VAL A 332 11.72 4.06 -0.28
C VAL A 332 12.77 2.95 -0.17
N THR A 333 12.34 1.70 -0.05
CA THR A 333 13.23 0.52 -0.08
C THR A 333 14.05 0.49 -1.37
N MET A 334 13.41 0.64 -2.53
CA MET A 334 14.10 0.63 -3.83
C MET A 334 14.98 1.86 -4.04
N MET A 335 14.54 3.05 -3.60
CA MET A 335 15.36 4.26 -3.64
C MET A 335 16.65 4.11 -2.85
N GLU A 336 16.56 3.64 -1.60
CA GLU A 336 17.70 3.46 -0.73
C GLU A 336 18.64 2.37 -1.25
N ALA A 337 18.10 1.26 -1.76
CA ALA A 337 18.89 0.20 -2.40
C ALA A 337 19.68 0.74 -3.60
N MET A 338 19.08 1.53 -4.47
CA MET A 338 19.75 2.14 -5.62
C MET A 338 20.83 3.15 -5.20
N ARG A 339 20.57 3.97 -4.16
CA ARG A 339 21.56 4.89 -3.60
C ARG A 339 22.79 4.14 -3.09
N ILE A 340 22.57 3.05 -2.35
CA ILE A 340 23.64 2.19 -1.83
C ILE A 340 24.41 1.56 -2.99
N LEU A 341 23.73 0.93 -3.95
CA LEU A 341 24.34 0.26 -5.10
C LEU A 341 25.18 1.22 -5.92
N LYS A 342 24.71 2.45 -6.17
CA LYS A 342 25.51 3.46 -6.88
C LYS A 342 26.82 3.77 -6.18
N ALA A 343 26.82 3.82 -4.86
CA ALA A 343 28.02 4.13 -4.08
C ALA A 343 29.01 2.96 -3.97
N VAL A 344 28.53 1.71 -3.95
CA VAL A 344 29.38 0.53 -3.72
C VAL A 344 29.69 -0.24 -4.99
N LEU A 345 28.84 -0.15 -6.01
CA LEU A 345 28.93 -0.86 -7.29
C LEU A 345 28.58 0.07 -8.46
N PRO A 346 29.37 1.14 -8.72
CA PRO A 346 29.05 2.12 -9.76
C PRO A 346 29.15 1.57 -11.19
N LYS A 347 29.74 0.41 -11.37
CA LYS A 347 29.95 -0.29 -12.65
C LYS A 347 29.60 -1.76 -12.50
N PRO A 348 28.31 -2.14 -12.39
CA PRO A 348 27.91 -3.54 -12.31
C PRO A 348 28.17 -4.27 -13.63
N SER A 349 28.24 -5.60 -13.59
CA SER A 349 28.30 -6.41 -14.83
C SER A 349 27.01 -6.25 -15.62
N ARG A 350 25.84 -6.45 -14.97
CA ARG A 350 24.51 -6.25 -15.54
C ARG A 350 23.96 -4.85 -15.23
N THR A 351 23.13 -4.34 -16.11
CA THR A 351 22.39 -3.10 -15.85
C THR A 351 21.42 -3.29 -14.68
N ILE A 352 21.50 -2.38 -13.68
CA ILE A 352 20.53 -2.34 -12.58
C ILE A 352 19.54 -1.22 -12.86
N LEU A 353 18.27 -1.58 -12.96
CA LEU A 353 17.17 -0.67 -13.26
C LEU A 353 16.20 -0.65 -12.08
N VAL A 354 15.68 0.51 -11.71
CA VAL A 354 14.54 0.59 -10.82
C VAL A 354 13.33 1.13 -11.58
N GLY A 355 12.19 0.47 -11.40
CA GLY A 355 10.88 0.92 -11.85
C GLY A 355 10.02 1.33 -10.67
N HIS A 356 9.64 2.62 -10.64
CA HIS A 356 8.59 3.14 -9.77
C HIS A 356 7.33 3.29 -10.61
N TRP A 357 6.45 2.29 -10.47
CA TRP A 357 5.32 2.11 -11.37
C TRP A 357 4.14 2.99 -10.98
N SER A 358 3.39 3.44 -11.96
CA SER A 358 2.16 4.21 -11.79
C SER A 358 0.96 3.38 -12.27
N GLY A 359 -0.21 3.62 -11.68
CA GLY A 359 -1.44 2.93 -12.06
C GLY A 359 -1.43 1.44 -11.70
N GLU A 360 -0.65 1.05 -10.72
CA GLU A 360 -0.69 -0.29 -10.13
C GLU A 360 -2.05 -0.54 -9.51
N GLU A 361 -2.51 0.39 -8.68
CA GLU A 361 -3.79 0.40 -7.98
C GLU A 361 -5.02 0.31 -8.91
N GLN A 362 -4.81 0.61 -10.18
CA GLN A 362 -5.84 0.50 -11.21
C GLN A 362 -5.60 -0.70 -12.15
N GLY A 363 -4.69 -1.62 -11.79
CA GLY A 363 -4.47 -2.87 -12.49
C GLY A 363 -3.09 -3.05 -13.12
N LEU A 364 -2.02 -2.69 -12.42
CA LEU A 364 -0.61 -2.87 -12.81
C LEU A 364 -0.26 -2.13 -14.13
N ASN A 365 -0.95 -1.01 -14.43
CA ASN A 365 -0.90 -0.43 -15.77
C ASN A 365 0.50 0.05 -16.17
N GLY A 366 1.23 0.70 -15.25
CA GLY A 366 2.56 1.22 -15.53
C GLY A 366 3.59 0.14 -15.81
N SER A 367 3.67 -0.87 -14.96
CA SER A 367 4.62 -1.98 -15.15
C SER A 367 4.29 -2.83 -16.38
N ARG A 368 3.00 -3.14 -16.61
CA ARG A 368 2.57 -3.86 -17.82
C ARG A 368 2.90 -3.11 -19.10
N ALA A 369 2.63 -1.80 -19.12
CA ALA A 369 2.96 -0.96 -20.25
C ALA A 369 4.48 -0.94 -20.51
N TYR A 370 5.26 -0.73 -19.43
CA TYR A 370 6.72 -0.68 -19.55
C TYR A 370 7.30 -1.99 -20.10
N MET A 371 6.88 -3.13 -19.56
CA MET A 371 7.39 -4.44 -20.02
C MET A 371 6.97 -4.75 -21.46
N ALA A 372 5.78 -4.34 -21.89
CA ALA A 372 5.34 -4.49 -23.27
C ALA A 372 6.12 -3.58 -24.25
N ASP A 373 6.45 -2.36 -23.84
CA ASP A 373 7.17 -1.38 -24.66
C ASP A 373 8.70 -1.62 -24.68
N HIS A 374 9.23 -2.39 -23.71
CA HIS A 374 10.66 -2.68 -23.57
C HIS A 374 10.96 -4.20 -23.54
N PRO A 375 10.67 -4.93 -24.62
CA PRO A 375 10.82 -6.40 -24.66
C PRO A 375 12.25 -6.86 -24.38
N LYS A 376 13.27 -6.07 -24.73
CA LYS A 376 14.66 -6.37 -24.41
C LYS A 376 14.94 -6.45 -22.92
N VAL A 377 14.26 -5.64 -22.09
CA VAL A 377 14.39 -5.72 -20.64
C VAL A 377 13.83 -7.04 -20.13
N VAL A 378 12.69 -7.48 -20.69
CA VAL A 378 12.08 -8.78 -20.36
C VAL A 378 12.97 -9.93 -20.83
N GLU A 379 13.53 -9.85 -22.03
CA GLU A 379 14.42 -10.88 -22.61
C GLU A 379 15.72 -11.01 -21.82
N GLY A 380 16.33 -9.89 -21.43
CA GLY A 380 17.59 -9.85 -20.66
C GLY A 380 17.40 -9.94 -19.15
N LEU A 381 16.19 -10.15 -18.62
CA LEU A 381 15.93 -10.11 -17.20
C LEU A 381 16.62 -11.26 -16.45
N GLN A 382 17.57 -10.91 -15.58
CA GLN A 382 18.22 -11.81 -14.62
C GLN A 382 17.35 -12.05 -13.39
N ALA A 383 16.77 -10.98 -12.84
CA ALA A 383 15.82 -11.01 -11.73
C ALA A 383 15.08 -9.68 -11.63
N LEU A 384 13.81 -9.75 -11.27
CA LEU A 384 13.04 -8.61 -10.78
C LEU A 384 12.66 -8.88 -9.32
N PHE A 385 13.02 -7.95 -8.43
CA PHE A 385 12.65 -7.98 -7.01
C PHE A 385 11.57 -6.94 -6.75
N ASN A 386 10.36 -7.37 -6.42
CA ASN A 386 9.21 -6.51 -6.16
C ASN A 386 8.85 -6.50 -4.69
N GLN A 387 8.66 -5.31 -4.09
CA GLN A 387 8.14 -5.18 -2.74
C GLN A 387 6.87 -4.33 -2.73
N ASP A 388 5.79 -4.94 -2.20
CA ASP A 388 4.48 -4.34 -2.08
C ASP A 388 3.69 -5.09 -0.99
N ASN A 389 4.10 -4.89 0.27
CA ASN A 389 3.60 -5.71 1.39
C ASN A 389 3.59 -4.93 2.73
N GLY A 390 3.48 -3.61 2.68
CA GLY A 390 3.48 -2.80 3.89
C GLY A 390 4.87 -2.56 4.47
N THR A 391 4.92 -2.28 5.77
CA THR A 391 6.13 -1.83 6.46
C THR A 391 7.05 -2.95 6.96
N GLY A 392 6.57 -4.20 7.01
CA GLY A 392 7.27 -5.30 7.67
C GLY A 392 8.55 -5.76 6.96
N ARG A 393 9.45 -6.40 7.72
CA ARG A 393 10.64 -7.02 7.11
C ARG A 393 10.25 -8.16 6.19
N VAL A 394 11.01 -8.30 5.13
CA VAL A 394 10.88 -9.42 4.19
C VAL A 394 11.25 -10.72 4.89
N VAL A 395 10.37 -11.71 4.82
CA VAL A 395 10.51 -13.02 5.48
C VAL A 395 10.27 -14.20 4.55
N ASN A 396 9.90 -13.94 3.29
CA ASN A 396 9.76 -14.97 2.26
C ASN A 396 10.02 -14.41 0.87
N VAL A 397 10.34 -15.30 -0.06
CA VAL A 397 10.47 -15.00 -1.49
C VAL A 397 9.75 -16.10 -2.27
N GLY A 398 8.89 -15.70 -3.21
CA GLY A 398 8.22 -16.64 -4.10
C GLY A 398 9.10 -17.05 -5.28
N GLY A 399 9.04 -18.31 -5.68
CA GLY A 399 9.91 -18.89 -6.73
C GLY A 399 9.50 -18.63 -8.17
N ALA A 400 8.52 -17.78 -8.41
CA ALA A 400 8.04 -17.38 -9.75
C ALA A 400 7.61 -18.55 -10.69
N GLY A 401 7.52 -19.78 -10.19
CA GLY A 401 7.21 -20.97 -10.99
C GLY A 401 8.37 -21.46 -11.86
N LEU A 402 9.60 -20.98 -11.62
CA LEU A 402 10.81 -21.37 -12.34
C LEU A 402 11.58 -22.44 -11.56
N LEU A 403 11.93 -23.55 -12.23
CA LEU A 403 12.52 -24.72 -11.56
C LEU A 403 13.93 -24.43 -11.01
N ASP A 404 14.76 -23.72 -11.79
CA ASP A 404 16.16 -23.48 -11.44
C ASP A 404 16.37 -22.24 -10.57
N ALA A 405 15.32 -21.42 -10.37
CA ALA A 405 15.39 -20.20 -9.55
C ALA A 405 15.82 -20.48 -8.11
N SER A 406 15.52 -21.69 -7.58
CA SER A 406 15.91 -22.08 -6.22
C SER A 406 17.42 -22.11 -6.01
N GLY A 407 18.18 -22.58 -7.00
CA GLY A 407 19.64 -22.63 -6.94
C GLY A 407 20.26 -21.23 -6.89
N PHE A 408 19.84 -20.33 -7.77
CA PHE A 408 20.30 -18.94 -7.82
C PHE A 408 19.95 -18.19 -6.53
N LEU A 409 18.70 -18.25 -6.10
CA LEU A 409 18.29 -17.59 -4.86
C LEU A 409 19.02 -18.15 -3.64
N ALA A 410 19.19 -19.48 -3.55
CA ALA A 410 19.94 -20.08 -2.45
C ALA A 410 21.41 -19.61 -2.43
N ASP A 411 22.07 -19.52 -3.58
CA ASP A 411 23.43 -18.98 -3.68
C ASP A 411 23.49 -17.51 -3.27
N TRP A 412 22.61 -16.65 -3.80
CA TRP A 412 22.59 -15.24 -3.45
C TRP A 412 22.29 -14.99 -1.97
N PHE A 413 21.30 -15.71 -1.40
CA PHE A 413 20.96 -15.60 0.01
C PHE A 413 22.05 -16.15 0.94
N SER A 414 22.83 -17.14 0.50
CA SER A 414 23.95 -17.68 1.30
C SER A 414 25.02 -16.63 1.60
N LYS A 415 25.08 -15.57 0.78
CA LYS A 415 26.04 -14.47 0.88
C LYS A 415 25.45 -13.25 1.64
N VAL A 416 24.16 -13.32 2.01
CA VAL A 416 23.50 -12.30 2.85
C VAL A 416 23.70 -12.67 4.32
N PRO A 417 24.00 -11.71 5.22
CA PRO A 417 24.21 -11.96 6.64
C PRO A 417 23.05 -12.67 7.33
N THR A 418 23.38 -13.52 8.29
CA THR A 418 22.39 -14.29 9.06
C THR A 418 21.46 -13.43 9.89
N GLU A 419 21.88 -12.21 10.25
CA GLU A 419 21.03 -11.21 10.91
C GLU A 419 19.80 -10.84 10.07
N ILE A 420 19.90 -10.92 8.76
CA ILE A 420 18.80 -10.73 7.82
C ILE A 420 18.14 -12.08 7.48
N THR A 421 18.93 -13.05 7.00
CA THR A 421 18.41 -14.33 6.49
C THR A 421 17.82 -15.22 7.58
N GLY A 422 18.29 -15.12 8.83
CA GLY A 422 17.74 -15.85 9.98
C GLY A 422 16.27 -15.52 10.29
N ASN A 423 15.74 -14.42 9.73
CA ASN A 423 14.33 -14.07 9.85
C ASN A 423 13.45 -14.70 8.76
N PHE A 424 14.04 -15.29 7.72
CA PHE A 424 13.28 -15.92 6.65
C PHE A 424 12.54 -17.16 7.14
N LYS A 425 11.25 -17.21 6.81
CA LYS A 425 10.37 -18.33 7.22
C LYS A 425 10.25 -19.38 6.13
N THR A 426 10.21 -18.97 4.87
CA THR A 426 10.07 -19.90 3.74
C THR A 426 10.67 -19.34 2.46
N PHE A 427 11.22 -20.25 1.67
CA PHE A 427 11.43 -20.04 0.24
C PHE A 427 10.34 -20.84 -0.48
N GLY A 428 9.38 -20.17 -1.08
CA GLY A 428 8.28 -20.84 -1.79
C GLY A 428 8.72 -21.36 -3.16
N MET A 429 9.63 -22.33 -3.20
CA MET A 429 10.21 -22.86 -4.42
C MET A 429 9.56 -24.15 -4.90
N PRO A 430 9.37 -24.33 -6.20
CA PRO A 430 9.49 -23.35 -7.27
C PRO A 430 8.33 -22.34 -7.28
N GLY A 431 7.36 -22.46 -6.37
CA GLY A 431 6.21 -21.59 -6.23
C GLY A 431 5.27 -21.63 -7.44
N SER A 432 4.54 -20.56 -7.64
CA SER A 432 3.70 -20.33 -8.81
C SER A 432 4.00 -18.94 -9.39
N PRO A 433 3.86 -18.75 -10.70
CA PRO A 433 3.97 -17.41 -11.29
C PRO A 433 2.87 -16.51 -10.74
N ALA A 434 3.17 -15.24 -10.52
CA ALA A 434 2.18 -14.26 -10.12
C ALA A 434 1.22 -13.98 -11.29
N GLY A 435 -0.09 -14.14 -11.06
CA GLY A 435 -1.12 -13.81 -12.05
C GLY A 435 -1.69 -12.39 -11.90
N GLY A 436 -1.29 -11.69 -10.86
CA GLY A 436 -1.77 -10.34 -10.48
C GLY A 436 -1.36 -10.04 -9.05
N GLY A 437 -1.97 -9.01 -8.46
CA GLY A 437 -1.80 -8.63 -7.05
C GLY A 437 -0.66 -7.65 -6.82
N SER A 438 0.40 -7.65 -7.65
CA SER A 438 1.44 -6.62 -7.69
C SER A 438 2.33 -6.77 -8.94
N ASP A 439 3.25 -5.84 -9.16
CA ASP A 439 4.00 -5.59 -10.40
C ASP A 439 4.91 -6.72 -10.88
N ASN A 440 5.33 -7.65 -10.00
CA ASN A 440 6.06 -8.84 -10.44
C ASN A 440 5.23 -9.75 -11.38
N ALA A 441 3.91 -9.63 -11.38
CA ALA A 441 3.04 -10.30 -12.35
C ALA A 441 3.27 -9.82 -13.79
N SER A 442 3.72 -8.58 -13.97
CA SER A 442 3.96 -7.99 -15.28
C SER A 442 5.13 -8.65 -16.04
N VAL A 443 6.03 -9.34 -15.36
CA VAL A 443 7.09 -10.14 -16.00
C VAL A 443 6.81 -11.63 -15.92
N ALA A 444 6.06 -12.09 -14.91
CA ALA A 444 5.75 -13.49 -14.72
C ALA A 444 4.99 -14.09 -15.90
N CYS A 445 4.07 -13.34 -16.53
CA CYS A 445 3.32 -13.79 -17.70
C CYS A 445 4.22 -14.14 -18.89
N TYR A 446 5.37 -13.48 -19.04
CA TYR A 446 6.37 -13.81 -20.07
C TYR A 446 7.24 -15.02 -19.67
N GLY A 447 7.11 -15.53 -18.45
CA GLY A 447 8.00 -16.56 -17.89
C GLY A 447 9.37 -16.02 -17.49
N ALA A 448 9.47 -14.74 -17.23
CA ALA A 448 10.70 -14.10 -16.78
C ALA A 448 10.79 -14.11 -15.24
N PRO A 449 12.02 -14.03 -14.65
CA PRO A 449 12.25 -14.17 -13.21
C PRO A 449 11.74 -12.95 -12.43
N GLY A 450 10.48 -12.98 -11.97
CA GLY A 450 9.85 -11.94 -11.16
C GLY A 450 9.53 -12.43 -9.75
N PHE A 451 10.25 -11.94 -8.75
CA PHE A 451 10.17 -12.38 -7.37
C PHE A 451 9.44 -11.35 -6.50
N GLY A 452 8.35 -11.78 -5.86
CA GLY A 452 7.71 -11.01 -4.81
C GLY A 452 8.45 -11.21 -3.48
N LEU A 453 8.80 -10.11 -2.83
CA LEU A 453 9.43 -10.08 -1.50
C LEU A 453 8.32 -9.96 -0.45
N GLY A 454 7.89 -11.09 0.11
CA GLY A 454 6.80 -11.14 1.08
C GLY A 454 7.23 -10.73 2.48
N SER A 455 6.47 -9.82 3.09
CA SER A 455 6.81 -9.17 4.37
C SER A 455 5.96 -9.65 5.54
N LEU A 456 6.39 -9.35 6.76
CA LEU A 456 5.55 -9.44 7.96
C LEU A 456 4.38 -8.47 7.82
N PRO A 457 3.16 -8.89 8.20
CA PRO A 457 1.96 -8.13 7.85
C PRO A 457 1.75 -6.84 8.63
N TRP A 458 2.28 -6.68 9.85
CA TRP A 458 2.08 -5.48 10.68
C TRP A 458 0.66 -4.87 10.52
N GLU A 459 -0.34 -5.75 10.46
CA GLU A 459 -1.77 -5.40 10.29
C GLU A 459 -2.08 -4.62 8.99
N TYR A 460 -1.20 -4.70 7.99
CA TYR A 460 -1.30 -4.00 6.71
C TYR A 460 -2.71 -4.07 6.10
N PHE A 461 -3.24 -5.29 5.89
CA PHE A 461 -4.55 -5.46 5.26
C PHE A 461 -5.74 -4.97 6.10
N SER A 462 -5.57 -4.83 7.42
CA SER A 462 -6.65 -4.41 8.32
C SER A 462 -6.70 -2.91 8.55
N TYR A 463 -5.53 -2.24 8.60
CA TYR A 463 -5.48 -0.86 9.06
C TYR A 463 -4.88 0.13 8.09
N THR A 464 -4.04 -0.28 7.14
CA THR A 464 -3.35 0.67 6.27
C THR A 464 -3.64 0.49 4.78
N TRP A 465 -3.78 -0.75 4.29
CA TRP A 465 -4.03 -1.03 2.88
C TRP A 465 -5.27 -0.29 2.34
N HIS A 466 -5.05 0.68 1.46
CA HIS A 466 -6.05 1.56 0.84
C HIS A 466 -6.87 2.42 1.81
N THR A 467 -6.41 2.64 3.05
CA THR A 467 -7.23 3.30 4.07
C THR A 467 -6.90 4.79 4.27
N ASN A 468 -7.81 5.46 4.99
CA ASN A 468 -7.62 6.82 5.49
C ASN A 468 -6.57 6.92 6.61
N ARG A 469 -5.91 5.82 7.00
CA ARG A 469 -4.94 5.75 8.11
C ARG A 469 -3.52 5.35 7.66
N ASP A 470 -3.26 5.24 6.38
CA ASP A 470 -1.94 4.90 5.85
C ASP A 470 -1.00 6.12 5.84
N THR A 471 -0.49 6.46 7.01
CA THR A 471 0.34 7.65 7.30
C THR A 471 1.74 7.26 7.77
N TYR A 472 2.68 8.22 7.77
CA TYR A 472 4.08 8.03 8.16
C TYR A 472 4.26 7.33 9.53
N ASP A 473 3.44 7.63 10.50
CA ASP A 473 3.48 7.05 11.86
C ASP A 473 3.13 5.55 11.91
N LYS A 474 2.74 4.94 10.80
CA LYS A 474 2.55 3.48 10.67
C LYS A 474 3.81 2.75 10.18
N LEU A 475 4.87 3.50 9.87
CA LEU A 475 6.12 2.93 9.37
C LEU A 475 6.98 2.37 10.50
N VAL A 476 7.49 1.17 10.31
CA VAL A 476 8.52 0.56 11.16
C VAL A 476 9.85 0.71 10.44
N LEU A 477 10.50 1.85 10.61
CA LEU A 477 11.68 2.25 9.84
C LEU A 477 12.86 1.26 9.92
N SER A 478 12.99 0.53 11.03
CA SER A 478 14.00 -0.54 11.16
C SER A 478 13.74 -1.70 10.20
N GLU A 479 12.47 -2.04 9.97
CA GLU A 479 12.09 -3.08 9.03
C GLU A 479 12.33 -2.64 7.57
N VAL A 480 11.95 -1.40 7.23
CA VAL A 480 12.17 -0.84 5.89
C VAL A 480 13.67 -0.71 5.57
N ARG A 481 14.47 -0.31 6.57
CA ARG A 481 15.93 -0.25 6.46
C ARG A 481 16.54 -1.63 6.20
N ASN A 482 16.07 -2.66 6.94
CA ASN A 482 16.46 -4.04 6.71
C ASN A 482 16.14 -4.50 5.28
N ASN A 483 14.94 -4.15 4.77
CA ASN A 483 14.51 -4.52 3.43
C ASN A 483 15.36 -3.84 2.34
N ALA A 484 15.69 -2.56 2.51
CA ALA A 484 16.56 -1.83 1.58
C ALA A 484 17.96 -2.44 1.51
N THR A 485 18.49 -2.84 2.66
CA THR A 485 19.82 -3.49 2.77
C THR A 485 19.79 -4.86 2.10
N LEU A 486 18.78 -5.68 2.37
CA LEU A 486 18.58 -6.97 1.72
C LEU A 486 18.45 -6.82 0.20
N THR A 487 17.60 -5.90 -0.26
CA THR A 487 17.37 -5.66 -1.69
C THR A 487 18.66 -5.24 -2.39
N ALA A 488 19.46 -4.36 -1.78
CA ALA A 488 20.77 -3.98 -2.33
C ALA A 488 21.74 -5.19 -2.41
N MET A 489 21.76 -6.06 -1.41
CA MET A 489 22.59 -7.26 -1.41
C MET A 489 22.15 -8.25 -2.51
N LEU A 490 20.86 -8.50 -2.64
CA LEU A 490 20.32 -9.39 -3.68
C LEU A 490 20.59 -8.83 -5.08
N ALA A 491 20.39 -7.53 -5.28
CA ALA A 491 20.67 -6.88 -6.56
C ALA A 491 22.17 -6.94 -6.91
N TYR A 492 23.04 -6.75 -5.91
CA TYR A 492 24.48 -6.92 -6.08
C TYR A 492 24.84 -8.34 -6.54
N GLN A 493 24.33 -9.37 -5.84
CA GLN A 493 24.59 -10.75 -6.19
C GLN A 493 24.06 -11.09 -7.59
N ALA A 494 22.83 -10.73 -7.89
CA ALA A 494 22.22 -10.98 -9.20
C ALA A 494 22.95 -10.25 -10.35
N ALA A 495 23.43 -9.01 -10.10
CA ALA A 495 24.12 -8.23 -11.11
C ALA A 495 25.53 -8.75 -11.42
N GLN A 496 26.17 -9.43 -10.46
CA GLN A 496 27.55 -9.95 -10.59
C GLN A 496 27.59 -11.47 -10.83
N ASP A 497 26.46 -12.16 -10.81
CA ASP A 497 26.42 -13.59 -11.07
C ASP A 497 26.98 -13.92 -12.47
N PRO A 498 27.93 -14.87 -12.61
CA PRO A 498 28.46 -15.25 -13.91
C PRO A 498 27.44 -15.93 -14.82
N GLU A 499 26.37 -16.49 -14.28
CA GLU A 499 25.35 -17.20 -15.02
C GLU A 499 24.05 -16.39 -15.15
N GLN A 500 23.33 -16.58 -16.24
CA GLN A 500 21.99 -16.04 -16.40
C GLN A 500 20.97 -17.06 -15.90
N MET A 501 19.97 -16.62 -15.13
CA MET A 501 18.93 -17.51 -14.59
C MET A 501 18.11 -18.15 -15.71
N PRO A 502 18.05 -19.48 -15.77
CA PRO A 502 17.24 -20.20 -16.74
C PRO A 502 15.74 -19.96 -16.52
N ARG A 503 14.95 -20.10 -17.58
CA ARG A 503 13.50 -19.86 -17.55
C ARG A 503 12.69 -21.15 -17.71
N VAL A 504 13.17 -22.24 -17.12
CA VAL A 504 12.48 -23.53 -17.16
C VAL A 504 11.26 -23.48 -16.26
N ARG A 505 10.08 -23.52 -16.88
CA ARG A 505 8.79 -23.41 -16.18
C ARG A 505 8.42 -24.75 -15.53
N ARG A 506 7.88 -24.69 -14.32
CA ARG A 506 7.27 -25.86 -13.69
C ARG A 506 6.01 -26.30 -14.44
N VAL A 507 5.66 -27.57 -14.31
CA VAL A 507 4.30 -28.03 -14.63
C VAL A 507 3.34 -27.44 -13.58
N MET A 508 2.32 -26.73 -14.03
CA MET A 508 1.38 -26.09 -13.12
C MET A 508 0.56 -27.14 -12.36
N PRO A 509 0.20 -26.91 -11.08
CA PRO A 509 -0.58 -27.85 -10.30
C PRO A 509 -2.04 -27.92 -10.76
N LEU A 510 -2.75 -28.96 -10.36
CA LEU A 510 -4.20 -29.01 -10.49
C LEU A 510 -4.85 -27.99 -9.55
N ASN A 511 -5.92 -27.37 -10.00
CA ASN A 511 -6.77 -26.55 -9.14
C ASN A 511 -7.46 -27.44 -8.09
N PRO A 512 -7.24 -27.25 -6.78
CA PRO A 512 -7.78 -28.14 -5.76
C PRO A 512 -9.31 -28.10 -5.65
N ARG A 513 -9.97 -27.06 -6.23
CA ARG A 513 -11.43 -26.92 -6.20
C ARG A 513 -12.10 -27.54 -7.42
N THR A 514 -11.49 -27.40 -8.61
CA THR A 514 -12.09 -27.86 -9.87
C THR A 514 -11.48 -29.16 -10.39
N GLY A 515 -10.27 -29.54 -9.92
CA GLY A 515 -9.51 -30.68 -10.43
C GLY A 515 -8.89 -30.43 -11.81
N GLU A 516 -9.07 -29.26 -12.39
CA GLU A 516 -8.54 -28.90 -13.70
C GLU A 516 -7.07 -28.48 -13.62
N GLN A 517 -6.33 -28.71 -14.70
CA GLN A 517 -4.96 -28.24 -14.85
C GLN A 517 -4.93 -26.71 -14.86
N THR A 518 -4.22 -26.09 -13.92
CA THR A 518 -4.00 -24.64 -13.99
C THR A 518 -3.02 -24.32 -15.12
N THR A 519 -3.19 -23.15 -15.73
CA THR A 519 -2.34 -22.67 -16.82
C THR A 519 -1.35 -21.61 -16.31
N TRP A 520 -0.29 -21.40 -17.08
CA TRP A 520 0.58 -20.25 -16.86
C TRP A 520 -0.22 -18.95 -17.12
N PRO A 521 -0.04 -17.89 -16.30
CA PRO A 521 -0.82 -16.67 -16.49
C PRO A 521 -0.53 -16.01 -17.84
N GLU A 522 -1.57 -15.52 -18.48
CA GLU A 522 -1.46 -14.73 -19.71
C GLU A 522 -1.13 -13.27 -19.38
N CYS A 523 -0.42 -12.60 -20.30
CA CYS A 523 -0.13 -11.18 -20.16
C CYS A 523 -1.40 -10.35 -20.41
N THR A 524 -1.85 -9.64 -19.40
CA THR A 524 -2.98 -8.71 -19.51
C THR A 524 -2.49 -7.37 -20.05
N PRO A 525 -3.09 -6.82 -21.11
CA PRO A 525 -2.74 -5.50 -21.61
C PRO A 525 -2.94 -4.41 -20.54
N ALA A 526 -2.05 -3.40 -20.56
CA ALA A 526 -2.21 -2.22 -19.73
C ALA A 526 -3.36 -1.34 -20.22
N ALA A 527 -4.16 -0.79 -19.30
CA ALA A 527 -5.00 0.35 -19.61
C ALA A 527 -4.11 1.61 -19.68
N ARG A 528 -4.08 2.25 -20.83
CA ARG A 528 -3.26 3.45 -21.08
C ARG A 528 -4.07 4.74 -20.98
N SER A 529 -5.36 4.61 -20.68
CA SER A 529 -6.25 5.76 -20.46
C SER A 529 -7.31 5.45 -19.40
N PHE A 530 -7.84 6.51 -18.78
CA PHE A 530 -8.94 6.37 -17.81
C PHE A 530 -10.19 5.75 -18.45
N ALA A 531 -10.42 6.00 -19.74
CA ALA A 531 -11.53 5.41 -20.49
C ALA A 531 -11.38 3.88 -20.63
N GLU A 532 -10.16 3.38 -20.86
CA GLU A 532 -9.86 1.95 -20.90
C GLU A 532 -10.03 1.29 -19.54
N TYR A 533 -9.54 1.91 -18.46
CA TYR A 533 -9.71 1.45 -17.08
C TYR A 533 -11.18 1.31 -16.67
N THR A 534 -12.03 2.21 -17.14
CA THR A 534 -13.43 2.27 -16.71
C THR A 534 -14.40 1.49 -17.60
N ARG A 535 -13.93 0.80 -18.64
CA ARG A 535 -14.73 -0.11 -19.48
C ARG A 535 -15.07 -1.39 -18.74
#